data_b3c02e94e13efdeec91b9b6bea2c4f90
#
_entry.id   b3c02e94e13efdeec91b9b6bea2c4f90
#
_cell.length_a   1.000
_cell.length_b   1.000
_cell.length_c   1.000
_cell.angle_alpha   90.00
_cell.angle_beta   90.00
_cell.angle_gamma   90.00
#
_symmetry.space_group_name_H-M   'P 1'
#
loop_
_entity.id
_entity.type
_entity.pdbx_description
1 polymer ?
#
loop_
_entity_poly.entity_id
_entity_poly.type
_entity_poly.pdbx_seq_one_letter_code
_entity_poly.pdbx_strand_id
1 'polypeptide(L)'
;EYFRNADVFLIDDIQFMNGKETLQEEFFHTFNALLEKGSQIIISGDRPPNKLYKIQERIKSRFSGGLVIDIQQPDFELRYKIVKVKSEELKKYYSDQINISEEIQKFISSEIKNSIRELVGALNRVVSFSRIYNKTPNLSETKIVLKDLLNLPENKVSVDMIQSLVCKFFKISKNEMLSSRRSRYLVRPRQTAIYLTKILTSKSLPEIGREFSNRDHTTVIHSIKTIENLKKNDTEL
;
A
#
# COMPACT_ATOMS: atom_id res chain seq x y z
N GLU A 1 -4.66 16.32 -38.47
CA GLU A 1 -3.58 16.64 -39.49
C GLU A 1 -2.21 16.85 -38.86
N TYR A 2 -2.11 17.57 -37.75
CA TYR A 2 -0.81 17.88 -37.12
C TYR A 2 0.05 16.63 -36.83
N PHE A 3 -0.54 15.60 -36.19
CA PHE A 3 0.19 14.38 -35.82
C PHE A 3 0.60 13.49 -36.99
N ARG A 4 -0.08 13.57 -38.13
CA ARG A 4 0.21 12.76 -39.32
C ARG A 4 1.48 13.16 -40.06
N ASN A 5 2.03 14.34 -39.73
CA ASN A 5 3.25 14.87 -40.31
C ASN A 5 4.49 14.72 -39.41
N ALA A 6 4.37 14.08 -38.25
CA ALA A 6 5.49 13.89 -37.33
C ALA A 6 6.51 12.89 -37.89
N ASP A 7 7.79 13.12 -37.65
CA ASP A 7 8.87 12.17 -37.97
C ASP A 7 9.03 11.13 -36.86
N VAL A 8 8.73 11.54 -35.62
CA VAL A 8 8.66 10.66 -34.45
C VAL A 8 7.35 10.89 -33.74
N PHE A 9 6.61 9.81 -33.44
CA PHE A 9 5.34 9.84 -32.80
C PHE A 9 5.38 8.97 -31.53
N LEU A 10 5.18 9.58 -30.40
CA LEU A 10 5.22 8.96 -29.08
C LEU A 10 3.82 8.95 -28.46
N ILE A 11 3.37 7.78 -28.03
CA ILE A 11 2.14 7.63 -27.23
C ILE A 11 2.46 6.91 -25.94
N ASP A 12 2.12 7.54 -24.85
CA ASP A 12 2.20 6.93 -23.53
C ASP A 12 0.85 6.39 -23.08
N ASP A 13 0.87 5.25 -22.40
CA ASP A 13 -0.30 4.65 -21.77
C ASP A 13 -1.47 4.38 -22.76
N ILE A 14 -1.23 3.60 -23.80
CA ILE A 14 -2.22 3.27 -24.85
C ILE A 14 -3.54 2.71 -24.31
N GLN A 15 -3.54 2.11 -23.11
CA GLN A 15 -4.75 1.59 -22.46
C GLN A 15 -5.80 2.67 -22.15
N PHE A 16 -5.45 3.94 -22.14
CA PHE A 16 -6.44 5.03 -22.02
C PHE A 16 -7.39 5.15 -23.21
N MET A 17 -7.09 4.47 -24.31
CA MET A 17 -8.00 4.35 -25.46
C MET A 17 -9.04 3.24 -25.29
N ASN A 18 -8.98 2.44 -24.23
CA ASN A 18 -9.89 1.32 -23.99
C ASN A 18 -11.37 1.77 -24.03
N GLY A 19 -12.14 1.14 -24.94
CA GLY A 19 -13.58 1.42 -25.09
C GLY A 19 -13.94 2.76 -25.73
N LYS A 20 -12.99 3.55 -26.21
CA LYS A 20 -13.21 4.83 -26.89
C LYS A 20 -13.11 4.66 -28.41
N GLU A 21 -14.19 4.16 -29.02
CA GLU A 21 -14.20 3.75 -30.43
C GLU A 21 -13.76 4.88 -31.38
N THR A 22 -14.32 6.07 -31.24
CA THR A 22 -13.96 7.22 -32.08
C THR A 22 -12.48 7.58 -31.98
N LEU A 23 -11.92 7.54 -30.78
CA LEU A 23 -10.49 7.80 -30.56
C LEU A 23 -9.64 6.70 -31.19
N GLN A 24 -10.07 5.46 -31.12
CA GLN A 24 -9.37 4.32 -31.75
C GLN A 24 -9.38 4.43 -33.28
N GLU A 25 -10.48 4.90 -33.87
CA GLU A 25 -10.57 5.14 -35.32
C GLU A 25 -9.60 6.24 -35.77
N GLU A 26 -9.64 7.39 -35.13
CA GLU A 26 -8.72 8.50 -35.44
C GLU A 26 -7.27 8.11 -35.24
N PHE A 27 -6.99 7.36 -34.18
CA PHE A 27 -5.68 6.80 -33.94
C PHE A 27 -5.25 5.86 -35.09
N PHE A 28 -6.11 4.95 -35.51
CA PHE A 28 -5.82 4.01 -36.57
C PHE A 28 -5.45 4.70 -37.89
N HIS A 29 -6.20 5.73 -38.27
CA HIS A 29 -5.91 6.54 -39.44
C HIS A 29 -4.58 7.30 -39.30
N THR A 30 -4.30 7.87 -38.15
CA THR A 30 -3.05 8.56 -37.88
C THR A 30 -1.87 7.60 -37.92
N PHE A 31 -2.02 6.42 -37.31
CA PHE A 31 -1.00 5.37 -37.28
C PHE A 31 -0.64 4.88 -38.69
N ASN A 32 -1.65 4.64 -39.56
CA ASN A 32 -1.40 4.23 -40.94
C ASN A 32 -0.68 5.34 -41.74
N ALA A 33 -1.10 6.59 -41.61
CA ALA A 33 -0.44 7.72 -42.31
C ALA A 33 1.04 7.87 -41.87
N LEU A 34 1.33 7.66 -40.60
CA LEU A 34 2.69 7.67 -40.08
C LEU A 34 3.56 6.52 -40.60
N LEU A 35 2.95 5.30 -40.68
CA LEU A 35 3.65 4.16 -41.30
C LEU A 35 3.95 4.37 -42.76
N GLU A 36 3.00 4.88 -43.54
CA GLU A 36 3.21 5.22 -44.97
C GLU A 36 4.27 6.25 -45.16
N LYS A 37 4.37 7.22 -44.26
CA LYS A 37 5.45 8.23 -44.26
C LYS A 37 6.82 7.65 -43.87
N GLY A 38 6.86 6.48 -43.21
CA GLY A 38 8.08 5.91 -42.64
C GLY A 38 8.51 6.54 -41.32
N SER A 39 7.57 7.12 -40.58
CA SER A 39 7.82 7.74 -39.28
C SER A 39 8.13 6.71 -38.20
N GLN A 40 8.94 7.08 -37.21
CA GLN A 40 9.19 6.27 -36.05
C GLN A 40 8.01 6.39 -35.07
N ILE A 41 7.38 5.26 -34.74
CA ILE A 41 6.27 5.20 -33.78
C ILE A 41 6.74 4.45 -32.53
N ILE A 42 6.55 5.03 -31.35
CA ILE A 42 6.86 4.42 -30.06
C ILE A 42 5.60 4.49 -29.19
N ILE A 43 5.17 3.36 -28.68
CA ILE A 43 3.92 3.23 -27.90
C ILE A 43 4.26 2.54 -26.59
N SER A 44 3.85 3.11 -25.46
CA SER A 44 3.89 2.44 -24.18
C SER A 44 2.50 1.90 -23.77
N GLY A 45 2.49 0.90 -22.92
CA GLY A 45 1.26 0.32 -22.36
C GLY A 45 1.54 -0.51 -21.11
N ASP A 46 0.51 -0.73 -20.32
CA ASP A 46 0.59 -1.50 -19.07
C ASP A 46 0.59 -3.03 -19.29
N ARG A 47 0.39 -3.46 -20.54
CA ARG A 47 0.30 -4.87 -20.94
C ARG A 47 0.62 -5.05 -22.42
N PRO A 48 1.00 -6.27 -22.85
CA PRO A 48 1.29 -6.55 -24.25
C PRO A 48 0.04 -6.38 -25.15
N PRO A 49 0.22 -6.11 -26.45
CA PRO A 49 -0.85 -5.79 -27.40
C PRO A 49 -2.04 -6.77 -27.37
N ASN A 50 -1.75 -8.06 -27.31
CA ASN A 50 -2.79 -9.13 -27.31
C ASN A 50 -3.63 -9.16 -26.02
N LYS A 51 -3.19 -8.53 -24.94
CA LYS A 51 -3.90 -8.43 -23.65
C LYS A 51 -4.60 -7.08 -23.45
N LEU A 52 -4.53 -6.16 -24.41
CA LEU A 52 -5.24 -4.89 -24.34
C LEU A 52 -6.76 -5.14 -24.36
N TYR A 53 -7.47 -4.59 -23.39
CA TYR A 53 -8.91 -4.76 -23.24
C TYR A 53 -9.66 -3.67 -24.02
N LYS A 54 -10.78 -4.04 -24.69
CA LYS A 54 -11.61 -3.09 -25.48
C LYS A 54 -10.82 -2.24 -26.50
N ILE A 55 -9.76 -2.78 -27.06
CA ILE A 55 -9.05 -2.24 -28.21
C ILE A 55 -9.41 -3.10 -29.42
N GLN A 56 -9.69 -2.46 -30.55
CA GLN A 56 -10.05 -3.15 -31.80
C GLN A 56 -8.91 -4.06 -32.28
N GLU A 57 -9.27 -5.25 -32.77
CA GLU A 57 -8.28 -6.27 -33.19
C GLU A 57 -7.35 -5.79 -34.31
N ARG A 58 -7.84 -4.93 -35.22
CA ARG A 58 -7.04 -4.32 -36.27
C ARG A 58 -5.89 -3.46 -35.71
N ILE A 59 -6.10 -2.77 -34.56
CA ILE A 59 -5.07 -1.98 -33.89
C ILE A 59 -4.07 -2.89 -33.19
N LYS A 60 -4.54 -3.91 -32.45
CA LYS A 60 -3.68 -4.89 -31.78
C LYS A 60 -2.77 -5.63 -32.76
N SER A 61 -3.32 -5.99 -33.93
CA SER A 61 -2.54 -6.63 -35.00
C SER A 61 -1.41 -5.73 -35.51
N ARG A 62 -1.65 -4.42 -35.66
CA ARG A 62 -0.62 -3.45 -36.04
C ARG A 62 0.48 -3.35 -34.98
N PHE A 63 0.11 -3.30 -33.71
CA PHE A 63 1.10 -3.26 -32.62
C PHE A 63 1.94 -4.54 -32.56
N SER A 64 1.33 -5.70 -32.76
CA SER A 64 2.03 -6.97 -32.77
C SER A 64 2.95 -7.16 -33.98
N GLY A 65 2.72 -6.43 -35.07
CA GLY A 65 3.58 -6.42 -36.25
C GLY A 65 4.88 -5.62 -36.06
N GLY A 66 4.98 -4.83 -34.99
CA GLY A 66 6.18 -4.08 -34.61
C GLY A 66 7.06 -4.82 -33.61
N LEU A 67 8.11 -4.17 -33.12
CA LEU A 67 8.95 -4.66 -32.05
C LEU A 67 8.26 -4.46 -30.71
N VAL A 68 7.90 -5.54 -30.05
CA VAL A 68 7.32 -5.52 -28.70
C VAL A 68 8.39 -5.86 -27.67
N ILE A 69 8.67 -4.93 -26.78
CA ILE A 69 9.67 -5.08 -25.70
C ILE A 69 8.96 -5.06 -24.37
N ASP A 70 9.22 -6.05 -23.53
CA ASP A 70 8.71 -6.13 -22.17
C ASP A 70 9.73 -5.52 -21.20
N ILE A 71 9.30 -4.51 -20.44
CA ILE A 71 10.11 -3.89 -19.37
C ILE A 71 9.83 -4.63 -18.07
N GLN A 72 10.79 -5.44 -17.66
CA GLN A 72 10.72 -6.24 -16.44
C GLN A 72 10.76 -5.37 -15.18
N GLN A 73 10.20 -5.90 -14.09
CA GLN A 73 10.36 -5.26 -12.79
C GLN A 73 11.85 -5.23 -12.39
N PRO A 74 12.32 -4.11 -11.83
CA PRO A 74 13.71 -3.98 -11.44
C PRO A 74 14.04 -4.94 -10.28
N ASP A 75 15.20 -5.56 -10.35
CA ASP A 75 15.79 -6.30 -9.24
C ASP A 75 16.26 -5.37 -8.12
N PHE A 76 16.79 -5.93 -7.04
CA PHE A 76 17.29 -5.14 -5.91
C PHE A 76 18.43 -4.20 -6.33
N GLU A 77 19.37 -4.67 -7.13
CA GLU A 77 20.55 -3.90 -7.53
C GLU A 77 20.16 -2.67 -8.36
N LEU A 78 19.24 -2.85 -9.30
CA LEU A 78 18.72 -1.74 -10.10
C LEU A 78 17.92 -0.75 -9.24
N ARG A 79 17.07 -1.23 -8.33
CA ARG A 79 16.36 -0.34 -7.40
C ARG A 79 17.30 0.45 -6.53
N TYR A 80 18.33 -0.20 -5.98
CA TYR A 80 19.32 0.47 -5.15
C TYR A 80 20.10 1.53 -5.94
N LYS A 81 20.52 1.22 -7.18
CA LYS A 81 21.15 2.18 -8.07
C LYS A 81 20.27 3.40 -8.35
N ILE A 82 18.98 3.18 -8.61
CA ILE A 82 18.01 4.27 -8.81
C ILE A 82 17.91 5.15 -7.56
N VAL A 83 17.74 4.55 -6.38
CA VAL A 83 17.65 5.30 -5.10
C VAL A 83 18.93 6.10 -4.87
N LYS A 84 20.10 5.52 -5.12
CA LYS A 84 21.39 6.17 -4.94
C LYS A 84 21.52 7.41 -5.87
N VAL A 85 21.27 7.22 -7.17
CA VAL A 85 21.35 8.33 -8.14
C VAL A 85 20.36 9.44 -7.78
N LYS A 86 19.11 9.08 -7.46
CA LYS A 86 18.09 10.07 -7.06
C LYS A 86 18.42 10.76 -5.74
N SER A 87 19.03 10.07 -4.80
CA SER A 87 19.52 10.66 -3.54
C SER A 87 20.60 11.69 -3.78
N GLU A 88 21.54 11.41 -4.70
CA GLU A 88 22.61 12.35 -5.09
C GLU A 88 22.05 13.57 -5.85
N GLU A 89 21.07 13.38 -6.74
CA GLU A 89 20.38 14.49 -7.42
C GLU A 89 19.68 15.42 -6.40
N LEU A 90 18.94 14.85 -5.46
CA LEU A 90 18.25 15.60 -4.42
C LEU A 90 19.23 16.31 -3.48
N LYS A 91 20.36 15.66 -3.15
CA LYS A 91 21.42 16.28 -2.35
C LYS A 91 21.95 17.54 -3.04
N LYS A 92 22.28 17.47 -4.33
CA LYS A 92 22.73 18.63 -5.14
C LYS A 92 21.66 19.72 -5.20
N TYR A 93 20.40 19.32 -5.43
CA TYR A 93 19.28 20.27 -5.54
C TYR A 93 19.06 21.06 -4.25
N TYR A 94 19.23 20.45 -3.10
CA TYR A 94 19.05 21.06 -1.77
C TYR A 94 20.36 21.50 -1.11
N SER A 95 21.40 21.80 -1.90
CA SER A 95 22.67 22.41 -1.44
C SER A 95 23.34 21.60 -0.30
N ASP A 96 23.46 20.29 -0.46
CA ASP A 96 24.13 19.37 0.48
C ASP A 96 23.57 19.30 1.91
N GLN A 97 22.44 19.99 2.19
CA GLN A 97 21.76 19.93 3.51
C GLN A 97 21.11 18.57 3.83
N ILE A 98 21.02 17.69 2.82
CA ILE A 98 20.37 16.39 2.94
C ILE A 98 21.40 15.30 2.75
N ASN A 99 21.50 14.41 3.72
CA ASN A 99 22.31 13.21 3.62
C ASN A 99 21.47 11.99 4.01
N ILE A 100 21.16 11.13 3.04
CA ILE A 100 20.45 9.87 3.27
C ILE A 100 21.48 8.76 3.35
N SER A 101 21.60 8.12 4.51
CA SER A 101 22.60 7.08 4.74
C SER A 101 22.40 5.88 3.79
N GLU A 102 23.49 5.19 3.50
CA GLU A 102 23.46 3.99 2.65
C GLU A 102 22.53 2.90 3.22
N GLU A 103 22.46 2.78 4.54
CA GLU A 103 21.55 1.88 5.22
C GLU A 103 20.08 2.16 4.87
N ILE A 104 19.67 3.43 4.88
CA ILE A 104 18.31 3.84 4.52
C ILE A 104 18.06 3.61 3.03
N GLN A 105 19.01 3.92 2.16
CA GLN A 105 18.89 3.67 0.72
C GLN A 105 18.69 2.17 0.44
N LYS A 106 19.46 1.30 1.06
CA LYS A 106 19.31 -0.16 0.97
C LYS A 106 17.97 -0.63 1.54
N PHE A 107 17.56 -0.09 2.68
CA PHE A 107 16.26 -0.39 3.29
C PHE A 107 15.10 -0.04 2.36
N ILE A 108 15.05 1.18 1.81
CA ILE A 108 14.01 1.58 0.86
C ILE A 108 13.99 0.64 -0.35
N SER A 109 15.17 0.31 -0.89
CA SER A 109 15.30 -0.56 -2.07
C SER A 109 14.89 -2.01 -1.81
N SER A 110 15.05 -2.51 -0.57
CA SER A 110 14.65 -3.88 -0.19
C SER A 110 13.15 -4.00 0.05
N GLU A 111 12.54 -2.97 0.62
CA GLU A 111 11.14 -3.01 1.04
C GLU A 111 10.16 -2.59 -0.08
N ILE A 112 10.49 -1.55 -0.85
CA ILE A 112 9.62 -1.04 -1.91
C ILE A 112 9.95 -1.74 -3.23
N LYS A 113 9.14 -2.75 -3.59
CA LYS A 113 9.38 -3.63 -4.74
C LYS A 113 8.42 -3.42 -5.90
N ASN A 114 7.24 -2.87 -5.64
CA ASN A 114 6.12 -2.90 -6.58
C ASN A 114 6.24 -1.89 -7.72
N SER A 115 6.82 -0.73 -7.49
CA SER A 115 6.83 0.36 -8.44
C SER A 115 8.03 1.30 -8.22
N ILE A 116 8.68 1.71 -9.32
CA ILE A 116 9.72 2.76 -9.28
C ILE A 116 9.12 4.10 -8.81
N ARG A 117 7.87 4.40 -9.15
CA ARG A 117 7.18 5.61 -8.66
C ARG A 117 7.05 5.59 -7.14
N GLU A 118 6.66 4.46 -6.58
CA GLU A 118 6.61 4.29 -5.11
C GLU A 118 8.00 4.36 -4.47
N LEU A 119 9.00 3.75 -5.11
CA LEU A 119 10.39 3.78 -4.65
C LEU A 119 10.92 5.21 -4.55
N VAL A 120 10.75 6.00 -5.62
CA VAL A 120 11.15 7.42 -5.64
C VAL A 120 10.28 8.24 -4.68
N GLY A 121 8.99 7.94 -4.61
CA GLY A 121 8.06 8.56 -3.65
C GLY A 121 8.47 8.33 -2.19
N ALA A 122 8.92 7.11 -1.86
CA ALA A 122 9.45 6.77 -0.54
C ALA A 122 10.71 7.58 -0.21
N LEU A 123 11.67 7.66 -1.16
CA LEU A 123 12.86 8.50 -0.99
C LEU A 123 12.48 9.98 -0.76
N ASN A 124 11.57 10.52 -1.56
CA ASN A 124 11.12 11.92 -1.42
C ASN A 124 10.47 12.18 -0.05
N ARG A 125 9.71 11.24 0.51
CA ARG A 125 9.16 11.36 1.87
C ARG A 125 10.24 11.42 2.94
N VAL A 126 11.26 10.57 2.83
CA VAL A 126 12.40 10.55 3.76
C VAL A 126 13.21 11.86 3.67
N VAL A 127 13.43 12.36 2.45
CA VAL A 127 14.08 13.65 2.21
C VAL A 127 13.25 14.81 2.79
N SER A 128 11.93 14.80 2.60
CA SER A 128 11.04 15.82 3.16
C SER A 128 11.06 15.82 4.68
N PHE A 129 11.07 14.65 5.31
CA PHE A 129 11.24 14.50 6.75
C PHE A 129 12.56 15.11 7.21
N SER A 130 13.67 14.78 6.55
CA SER A 130 15.00 15.33 6.86
C SER A 130 15.00 16.86 6.82
N ARG A 131 14.33 17.46 5.84
CA ARG A 131 14.22 18.93 5.69
C ARG A 131 13.38 19.57 6.78
N ILE A 132 12.20 19.00 7.06
CA ILE A 132 11.26 19.56 8.05
C ILE A 132 11.88 19.56 9.44
N TYR A 133 12.55 18.48 9.80
CA TYR A 133 13.14 18.31 11.14
C TYR A 133 14.62 18.71 11.20
N ASN A 134 15.20 19.15 10.08
CA ASN A 134 16.62 19.53 9.95
C ASN A 134 17.57 18.48 10.52
N LYS A 135 17.28 17.21 10.26
CA LYS A 135 18.08 16.06 10.72
C LYS A 135 18.00 14.88 9.75
N THR A 136 19.09 14.10 9.70
CA THR A 136 19.08 12.82 8.98
C THR A 136 18.23 11.81 9.78
N PRO A 137 17.18 11.20 9.20
CA PRO A 137 16.38 10.21 9.91
C PRO A 137 17.21 8.93 10.16
N ASN A 138 16.92 8.26 11.25
CA ASN A 138 17.42 6.90 11.50
C ASN A 138 16.46 5.85 10.88
N LEU A 139 16.84 4.57 10.94
CA LEU A 139 16.03 3.49 10.35
C LEU A 139 14.63 3.38 10.99
N SER A 140 14.52 3.58 12.31
CA SER A 140 13.23 3.52 13.01
C SER A 140 12.29 4.65 12.59
N GLU A 141 12.81 5.86 12.47
CA GLU A 141 12.08 7.01 11.96
C GLU A 141 11.68 6.83 10.49
N THR A 142 12.58 6.28 9.67
CA THR A 142 12.30 5.95 8.27
C THR A 142 11.14 4.94 8.16
N LYS A 143 11.09 3.91 9.00
CA LYS A 143 9.97 2.97 9.05
C LYS A 143 8.65 3.65 9.39
N ILE A 144 8.66 4.61 10.31
CA ILE A 144 7.46 5.38 10.68
C ILE A 144 7.00 6.26 9.50
N VAL A 145 7.93 6.97 8.86
CA VAL A 145 7.65 7.85 7.71
C VAL A 145 7.07 7.06 6.52
N LEU A 146 7.52 5.83 6.34
CA LEU A 146 7.15 4.97 5.20
C LEU A 146 6.10 3.91 5.56
N LYS A 147 5.51 3.93 6.77
CA LYS A 147 4.62 2.86 7.25
C LYS A 147 3.51 2.48 6.25
N ASP A 148 2.92 3.46 5.57
CA ASP A 148 1.82 3.26 4.63
C ASP A 148 2.28 2.56 3.34
N LEU A 149 3.55 2.75 2.93
CA LEU A 149 4.15 2.14 1.75
C LEU A 149 4.74 0.75 2.05
N LEU A 150 5.21 0.57 3.27
CA LEU A 150 5.89 -0.67 3.67
C LEU A 150 4.92 -1.84 3.85
N ASN A 151 3.60 -1.63 3.74
CA ASN A 151 2.61 -2.64 4.12
C ASN A 151 3.06 -3.37 5.42
N LEU A 152 3.83 -2.65 6.24
CA LEU A 152 4.14 -3.16 7.56
C LEU A 152 2.77 -3.53 8.11
N PRO A 153 2.58 -4.78 8.57
CA PRO A 153 1.39 -5.03 9.32
C PRO A 153 1.37 -3.88 10.32
N GLU A 154 0.39 -2.96 10.18
CA GLU A 154 0.00 -2.22 11.37
C GLU A 154 0.08 -3.31 12.42
N ASN A 155 0.67 -3.05 13.57
CA ASN A 155 0.45 -3.88 14.73
C ASN A 155 -1.06 -3.82 14.99
N LYS A 156 -1.83 -4.44 14.10
CA LYS A 156 -3.25 -4.66 14.29
C LYS A 156 -3.27 -5.57 15.47
N VAL A 157 -3.48 -4.94 16.60
CA VAL A 157 -3.70 -5.65 17.85
C VAL A 157 -4.71 -6.74 17.51
N SER A 158 -4.23 -7.97 17.37
CA SER A 158 -5.11 -9.09 17.04
C SER A 158 -5.96 -9.43 18.25
N VAL A 159 -7.16 -9.94 18.02
CA VAL A 159 -8.01 -10.41 19.13
C VAL A 159 -7.28 -11.43 19.98
N ASP A 160 -6.49 -12.30 19.34
CA ASP A 160 -5.66 -13.30 20.02
C ASP A 160 -4.62 -12.67 20.96
N MET A 161 -3.98 -11.59 20.51
CA MET A 161 -3.02 -10.84 21.32
C MET A 161 -3.70 -10.17 22.52
N ILE A 162 -4.90 -9.57 22.31
CA ILE A 162 -5.70 -8.96 23.39
C ILE A 162 -6.09 -10.05 24.41
N GLN A 163 -6.64 -11.17 23.94
CA GLN A 163 -7.02 -12.28 24.79
C GLN A 163 -5.83 -12.79 25.62
N SER A 164 -4.68 -12.99 24.98
CA SER A 164 -3.46 -13.47 25.65
C SER A 164 -2.94 -12.50 26.72
N LEU A 165 -2.92 -11.19 26.42
CA LEU A 165 -2.51 -10.16 27.36
C LEU A 165 -3.46 -10.05 28.57
N VAL A 166 -4.76 -10.05 28.31
CA VAL A 166 -5.76 -10.00 29.39
C VAL A 166 -5.70 -11.27 30.24
N CYS A 167 -5.55 -12.45 29.63
CA CYS A 167 -5.36 -13.70 30.35
C CYS A 167 -4.14 -13.65 31.28
N LYS A 168 -3.01 -13.15 30.78
CA LYS A 168 -1.77 -12.98 31.56
C LYS A 168 -1.98 -12.01 32.73
N PHE A 169 -2.64 -10.88 32.49
CA PHE A 169 -2.90 -9.86 33.52
C PHE A 169 -3.78 -10.39 34.64
N PHE A 170 -4.90 -11.08 34.30
CA PHE A 170 -5.83 -11.62 35.28
C PHE A 170 -5.46 -13.02 35.77
N LYS A 171 -4.33 -13.59 35.34
CA LYS A 171 -3.82 -14.92 35.71
C LYS A 171 -4.84 -16.04 35.46
N ILE A 172 -5.53 -16.01 34.33
CA ILE A 172 -6.48 -17.03 33.88
C ILE A 172 -6.01 -17.64 32.56
N SER A 173 -6.46 -18.85 32.25
CA SER A 173 -6.20 -19.48 30.96
C SER A 173 -7.15 -18.96 29.87
N LYS A 174 -6.73 -19.04 28.61
CA LYS A 174 -7.58 -18.68 27.47
C LYS A 174 -8.84 -19.52 27.38
N ASN A 175 -8.75 -20.82 27.72
CA ASN A 175 -9.88 -21.73 27.76
C ASN A 175 -10.92 -21.29 28.80
N GLU A 176 -10.49 -20.84 29.97
CA GLU A 176 -11.38 -20.31 31.00
C GLU A 176 -12.04 -19.00 30.57
N MET A 177 -11.30 -18.08 29.95
CA MET A 177 -11.86 -16.84 29.43
C MET A 177 -12.95 -17.12 28.40
N LEU A 178 -12.73 -18.07 27.49
CA LEU A 178 -13.67 -18.43 26.43
C LEU A 178 -14.80 -19.36 26.90
N SER A 179 -14.73 -19.91 28.11
CA SER A 179 -15.74 -20.83 28.64
C SER A 179 -17.12 -20.16 28.79
N SER A 180 -18.18 -20.98 28.93
CA SER A 180 -19.53 -20.49 29.19
C SER A 180 -19.77 -20.08 30.65
N ARG A 181 -18.80 -20.33 31.56
CA ARG A 181 -18.89 -20.02 32.98
C ARG A 181 -19.14 -18.55 33.25
N ARG A 182 -20.00 -18.25 34.26
CA ARG A 182 -20.44 -16.89 34.63
C ARG A 182 -19.86 -16.40 35.96
N SER A 183 -18.84 -17.06 36.49
CA SER A 183 -18.18 -16.61 37.71
C SER A 183 -17.51 -15.24 37.51
N ARG A 184 -17.60 -14.36 38.52
CA ARG A 184 -17.16 -12.97 38.46
C ARG A 184 -15.68 -12.85 38.05
N TYR A 185 -14.83 -13.77 38.50
CA TYR A 185 -13.40 -13.79 38.20
C TYR A 185 -13.09 -14.10 36.71
N LEU A 186 -14.06 -14.72 35.96
CA LEU A 186 -13.96 -14.96 34.51
C LEU A 186 -14.72 -13.93 33.68
N VAL A 187 -15.82 -13.42 34.20
CA VAL A 187 -16.66 -12.44 33.49
C VAL A 187 -15.94 -11.11 33.34
N ARG A 188 -15.25 -10.63 34.37
CA ARG A 188 -14.54 -9.37 34.35
C ARG A 188 -13.41 -9.35 33.31
N PRO A 189 -12.47 -10.31 33.31
CA PRO A 189 -11.45 -10.39 32.25
C PRO A 189 -12.04 -10.46 30.84
N ARG A 190 -13.10 -11.24 30.67
CA ARG A 190 -13.78 -11.38 29.37
C ARG A 190 -14.38 -10.07 28.90
N GLN A 191 -15.07 -9.34 29.77
CA GLN A 191 -15.64 -8.02 29.47
C GLN A 191 -14.53 -7.02 29.11
N THR A 192 -13.42 -7.03 29.82
CA THR A 192 -12.24 -6.21 29.52
C THR A 192 -11.66 -6.55 28.14
N ALA A 193 -11.47 -7.83 27.82
CA ALA A 193 -10.96 -8.26 26.53
C ALA A 193 -11.91 -7.88 25.37
N ILE A 194 -13.23 -8.04 25.55
CA ILE A 194 -14.25 -7.62 24.57
C ILE A 194 -14.19 -6.10 24.35
N TYR A 195 -14.11 -5.32 25.40
CA TYR A 195 -14.00 -3.86 25.34
C TYR A 195 -12.73 -3.41 24.60
N LEU A 196 -11.57 -3.97 24.95
CA LEU A 196 -10.30 -3.67 24.29
C LEU A 196 -10.34 -4.08 22.82
N THR A 197 -10.96 -5.22 22.49
CA THR A 197 -11.13 -5.64 21.10
C THR A 197 -11.95 -4.63 20.30
N LYS A 198 -13.01 -4.06 20.90
CA LYS A 198 -13.82 -3.04 20.22
C LYS A 198 -13.06 -1.75 19.97
N ILE A 199 -12.21 -1.31 20.89
CA ILE A 199 -11.47 -0.06 20.76
C ILE A 199 -10.23 -0.20 19.87
N LEU A 200 -9.52 -1.33 20.00
CA LEU A 200 -8.20 -1.52 19.36
C LEU A 200 -8.28 -2.24 18.00
N THR A 201 -9.48 -2.69 17.59
CA THR A 201 -9.66 -3.35 16.29
C THR A 201 -10.86 -2.78 15.53
N SER A 202 -10.86 -2.96 14.19
CA SER A 202 -11.97 -2.56 13.32
C SER A 202 -13.12 -3.58 13.27
N LYS A 203 -13.12 -4.61 14.14
CA LYS A 203 -14.13 -5.67 14.12
C LYS A 203 -15.52 -5.16 14.52
N SER A 204 -16.53 -5.66 13.82
CA SER A 204 -17.94 -5.45 14.14
C SER A 204 -18.37 -6.23 15.39
N LEU A 205 -19.46 -5.82 16.04
CA LEU A 205 -19.97 -6.51 17.25
C LEU A 205 -20.24 -8.01 17.04
N PRO A 206 -20.86 -8.44 15.90
CA PRO A 206 -21.02 -9.86 15.61
C PRO A 206 -19.70 -10.62 15.44
N GLU A 207 -18.69 -10.00 14.80
CA GLU A 207 -17.36 -10.61 14.66
C GLU A 207 -16.67 -10.78 16.00
N ILE A 208 -16.75 -9.76 16.88
CA ILE A 208 -16.25 -9.87 18.26
C ILE A 208 -16.94 -11.02 18.99
N GLY A 209 -18.27 -11.13 18.87
CA GLY A 209 -19.01 -12.25 19.49
C GLY A 209 -18.49 -13.63 19.07
N ARG A 210 -18.17 -13.81 17.77
CA ARG A 210 -17.59 -15.06 17.24
C ARG A 210 -16.24 -15.39 17.87
N GLU A 211 -15.37 -14.41 18.02
CA GLU A 211 -14.03 -14.58 18.63
C GLU A 211 -14.08 -14.90 20.13
N PHE A 212 -15.21 -14.64 20.79
CA PHE A 212 -15.43 -14.95 22.20
C PHE A 212 -16.47 -16.09 22.39
N SER A 213 -16.25 -17.20 21.67
CA SER A 213 -17.08 -18.43 21.73
C SER A 213 -18.53 -18.23 21.28
N ASN A 214 -18.70 -17.59 20.12
CA ASN A 214 -20.00 -17.34 19.48
C ASN A 214 -21.02 -16.66 20.41
N ARG A 215 -20.57 -15.69 21.18
CA ARG A 215 -21.48 -14.91 22.04
C ARG A 215 -22.32 -13.97 21.21
N ASP A 216 -23.59 -13.85 21.65
CA ASP A 216 -24.52 -12.92 21.02
C ASP A 216 -24.02 -11.46 21.10
N HIS A 217 -24.31 -10.68 20.06
CA HIS A 217 -23.94 -9.26 19.98
C HIS A 217 -24.49 -8.44 21.15
N THR A 218 -25.63 -8.80 21.73
CA THR A 218 -26.20 -8.15 22.93
C THR A 218 -25.30 -8.35 24.15
N THR A 219 -24.68 -9.53 24.29
CA THR A 219 -23.68 -9.82 25.33
C THR A 219 -22.44 -8.98 25.15
N VAL A 220 -22.01 -8.76 23.87
CA VAL A 220 -20.86 -7.90 23.54
C VAL A 220 -21.17 -6.45 23.92
N ILE A 221 -22.34 -5.92 23.53
CA ILE A 221 -22.78 -4.55 23.90
C ILE A 221 -22.83 -4.37 25.42
N HIS A 222 -23.43 -5.33 26.13
CA HIS A 222 -23.49 -5.28 27.58
C HIS A 222 -22.08 -5.25 28.21
N SER A 223 -21.18 -6.06 27.71
CA SER A 223 -19.79 -6.12 28.18
C SER A 223 -19.07 -4.77 28.01
N ILE A 224 -19.23 -4.13 26.86
CA ILE A 224 -18.66 -2.82 26.56
C ILE A 224 -19.21 -1.77 27.51
N LYS A 225 -20.54 -1.65 27.63
CA LYS A 225 -21.20 -0.68 28.54
C LYS A 225 -20.78 -0.86 30.00
N THR A 226 -20.63 -2.12 30.43
CA THR A 226 -20.19 -2.40 31.79
C THR A 226 -18.81 -1.84 32.09
N ILE A 227 -17.84 -2.04 31.17
CA ILE A 227 -16.48 -1.53 31.37
C ILE A 227 -16.45 0.00 31.23
N GLU A 228 -17.20 0.59 30.31
CA GLU A 228 -17.31 2.05 30.16
C GLU A 228 -17.85 2.71 31.45
N ASN A 229 -18.88 2.14 32.04
CA ASN A 229 -19.45 2.64 33.30
C ASN A 229 -18.47 2.54 34.46
N LEU A 230 -17.70 1.46 34.53
CA LEU A 230 -16.69 1.27 35.57
C LEU A 230 -15.54 2.29 35.40
N LYS A 231 -15.12 2.53 34.15
CA LYS A 231 -14.09 3.52 33.85
C LYS A 231 -14.52 4.96 34.19
N LYS A 232 -15.83 5.25 34.16
CA LYS A 232 -16.37 6.56 34.59
C LYS A 232 -16.44 6.72 36.11
N ASN A 233 -16.61 5.65 36.85
CA ASN A 233 -16.77 5.64 38.30
C ASN A 233 -15.44 5.46 39.05
N ASP A 234 -14.41 4.89 38.42
CA ASP A 234 -13.07 4.72 38.97
C ASP A 234 -12.13 5.72 38.26
N THR A 235 -11.88 6.85 38.91
CA THR A 235 -10.91 7.87 38.46
C THR A 235 -9.46 7.45 38.79
N GLU A 236 -9.25 6.23 39.32
CA GLU A 236 -7.95 5.67 39.74
C GLU A 236 -7.64 4.34 39.03
N LEU A 237 -7.68 4.35 37.67
CA LEU A 237 -7.12 3.25 36.89
C LEU A 237 -6.29 3.76 35.72
#